data_a70a4ce3e8d4c2ef9011542c2efa7f3f
#
_entry.id   a70a4ce3e8d4c2ef9011542c2efa7f3f
#
_cell.length_a   1.000
_cell.length_b   1.000
_cell.length_c   1.000
_cell.angle_alpha   90.00
_cell.angle_beta   90.00
_cell.angle_gamma   90.00
#
_symmetry.space_group_name_H-M   'P 1'
#
loop_
_entity.id
_entity.type
_entity.pdbx_description
1 polymer ?
#
loop_
_entity_poly.entity_id
_entity_poly.type
_entity_poly.pdbx_seq_one_letter_code
_entity_poly.pdbx_strand_id
1 'polypeptide(L)' 'MDERFQKQLDFILELDKEKNILRQNHLTGYVRRENDAEHAWHMALMIYLLKEYSNEKIDVAKTMAMALIHDI' A
#
# COMPACT_ATOMS: atom_id res chain seq x y z
N MET A 1 26.30 -3.91 11.12
CA MET A 1 25.13 -3.24 10.52
C MET A 1 24.46 -2.41 11.59
N ASP A 2 24.10 -1.17 11.31
CA ASP A 2 23.51 -0.36 12.35
C ASP A 2 22.07 -0.80 12.66
N GLU A 3 21.61 -0.41 13.82
CA GLU A 3 20.30 -0.83 14.33
C GLU A 3 19.16 -0.32 13.47
N ARG A 4 19.28 0.90 12.94
CA ARG A 4 18.24 1.48 12.10
C ARG A 4 18.07 0.70 10.80
N PHE A 5 19.19 0.33 10.19
CA PHE A 5 19.17 -0.46 8.95
C PHE A 5 18.52 -1.82 9.18
N GLN A 6 18.85 -2.47 10.31
CA GLN A 6 18.23 -3.75 10.63
C GLN A 6 16.71 -3.62 10.81
N LYS A 7 16.24 -2.56 11.47
CA LYS A 7 14.82 -2.33 11.63
C LYS A 7 14.13 -2.10 10.30
N GLN A 8 14.78 -1.40 9.38
CA GLN A 8 14.23 -1.17 8.04
C GLN A 8 14.11 -2.49 7.27
N LEU A 9 15.10 -3.35 7.34
CA LEU A 9 15.04 -4.67 6.73
C LEU A 9 13.93 -5.52 7.32
N ASP A 10 13.80 -5.51 8.65
CA ASP A 10 12.76 -6.27 9.33
C ASP A 10 11.36 -5.80 8.90
N PHE A 11 11.19 -4.49 8.73
CA PHE A 11 9.93 -3.94 8.27
C PHE A 11 9.62 -4.35 6.83
N ILE A 12 10.62 -4.34 5.95
CA ILE A 12 10.47 -4.79 4.56
C ILE A 12 9.96 -6.24 4.53
N LEU A 13 10.52 -7.10 5.37
CA LEU A 13 10.09 -8.49 5.46
C LEU A 13 8.67 -8.62 6.00
N GLU A 14 8.31 -7.77 6.96
CA GLU A 14 6.95 -7.74 7.49
C GLU A 14 5.93 -7.32 6.42
N LEU A 15 6.29 -6.33 5.60
CA LEU A 15 5.43 -5.85 4.52
C LEU A 15 5.13 -6.95 3.50
N ASP A 16 6.06 -7.88 3.29
CA ASP A 16 5.88 -8.97 2.33
C ASP A 16 4.66 -9.83 2.67
N LYS A 17 4.26 -9.89 3.95
CA LYS A 17 3.12 -10.67 4.39
C LYS A 17 1.78 -10.19 3.81
N GLU A 18 1.70 -8.94 3.36
CA GLU A 18 0.49 -8.41 2.72
C GLU A 18 0.06 -9.24 1.51
N LYS A 19 1.03 -9.85 0.83
CA LYS A 19 0.74 -10.66 -0.35
C LYS A 19 -0.08 -11.90 -0.04
N ASN A 20 -0.11 -12.33 1.22
CA ASN A 20 -0.82 -13.53 1.65
C ASN A 20 -2.15 -13.24 2.34
N ILE A 21 -2.51 -11.96 2.49
CA ILE A 21 -3.75 -11.57 3.15
C ILE A 21 -4.79 -11.25 2.09
N LEU A 22 -5.85 -12.07 2.02
CA LEU A 22 -6.91 -11.90 1.02
C LEU A 22 -7.99 -10.95 1.51
N ARG A 23 -8.46 -10.12 0.61
CA ARG A 23 -9.57 -9.22 0.86
C ARG A 23 -10.88 -9.88 0.46
N GLN A 24 -12.00 -9.30 0.90
CA GLN A 24 -13.32 -9.80 0.51
C GLN A 24 -13.64 -9.51 -0.95
N ASN A 25 -13.02 -8.49 -1.53
CA ASN A 25 -13.29 -8.07 -2.90
C ASN A 25 -12.52 -8.91 -3.91
N HIS A 26 -13.17 -9.22 -5.03
CA HIS A 26 -12.54 -9.89 -6.16
C HIS A 26 -11.88 -8.86 -7.07
N LEU A 27 -10.88 -9.31 -7.83
CA LEU A 27 -10.27 -8.48 -8.87
C LEU A 27 -11.29 -8.28 -9.99
N THR A 28 -11.28 -7.08 -10.60
CA THR A 28 -12.13 -6.77 -11.74
C THR A 28 -11.82 -7.72 -12.89
N GLY A 29 -12.84 -8.46 -13.34
CA GLY A 29 -12.71 -9.40 -14.44
C GLY A 29 -12.03 -10.72 -14.06
N TYR A 30 -11.71 -10.93 -12.78
CA TYR A 30 -11.08 -12.15 -12.30
C TYR A 30 -11.88 -12.78 -11.18
N VAL A 31 -11.70 -14.10 -11.01
CA VAL A 31 -12.44 -14.87 -10.01
C VAL A 31 -11.79 -14.83 -8.64
N ARG A 32 -10.47 -14.63 -8.58
CA ARG A 32 -9.76 -14.63 -7.31
C ARG A 32 -9.96 -13.36 -6.51
N ARG A 33 -9.75 -13.44 -5.20
CA ARG A 33 -9.80 -12.28 -4.32
C ARG A 33 -8.52 -11.47 -4.42
N GLU A 34 -8.68 -10.17 -4.21
CA GLU A 34 -7.57 -9.22 -4.12
C GLU A 34 -6.82 -9.46 -2.81
N ASN A 35 -5.48 -9.47 -2.84
CA ASN A 35 -4.70 -9.46 -1.60
C ASN A 35 -4.41 -8.01 -1.16
N ASP A 36 -3.93 -7.85 0.09
CA ASP A 36 -3.69 -6.52 0.64
C ASP A 36 -2.63 -5.74 -0.11
N ALA A 37 -1.62 -6.41 -0.66
CA ALA A 37 -0.58 -5.72 -1.44
C ALA A 37 -1.16 -5.14 -2.73
N GLU A 38 -2.03 -5.88 -3.40
CA GLU A 38 -2.70 -5.41 -4.61
C GLU A 38 -3.60 -4.21 -4.31
N HIS A 39 -4.35 -4.30 -3.21
CA HIS A 39 -5.21 -3.21 -2.77
C HIS A 39 -4.39 -1.96 -2.45
N ALA A 40 -3.31 -2.09 -1.70
CA ALA A 40 -2.46 -0.96 -1.32
C ALA A 40 -1.82 -0.31 -2.55
N TRP A 41 -1.35 -1.12 -3.50
CA TRP A 41 -0.80 -0.64 -4.77
C TRP A 41 -1.83 0.17 -5.54
N HIS A 42 -3.05 -0.34 -5.66
CA HIS A 42 -4.13 0.32 -6.39
C HIS A 42 -4.49 1.66 -5.73
N MET A 43 -4.59 1.68 -4.39
CA MET A 43 -4.88 2.91 -3.65
C MET A 43 -3.78 3.96 -3.84
N ALA A 44 -2.52 3.55 -3.80
CA ALA A 44 -1.40 4.47 -4.00
C ALA A 44 -1.46 5.10 -5.39
N LEU A 45 -1.77 4.31 -6.41
CA LEU A 45 -1.94 4.83 -7.78
C LEU A 45 -3.10 5.81 -7.87
N MET A 46 -4.22 5.51 -7.22
CA MET A 46 -5.37 6.40 -7.21
C MET A 46 -5.01 7.75 -6.59
N ILE A 47 -4.27 7.75 -5.49
CA ILE A 47 -3.81 8.99 -4.84
C ILE A 47 -2.95 9.81 -5.80
N TYR A 48 -2.00 9.17 -6.45
CA TYR A 48 -1.12 9.85 -7.38
C TYR A 48 -1.87 10.44 -8.57
N LEU A 49 -2.78 9.67 -9.16
CA LEU A 49 -3.51 10.10 -10.36
C LEU A 49 -4.58 11.14 -10.07
N LEU A 50 -5.16 11.11 -8.87
CA LEU A 50 -6.28 11.98 -8.51
C LEU A 50 -5.88 13.15 -7.60
N LYS A 51 -4.59 13.34 -7.38
CA LYS A 51 -4.08 14.39 -6.46
C LYS A 51 -4.55 15.79 -6.81
N GLU A 52 -4.76 16.06 -8.10
CA GLU A 52 -5.20 17.38 -8.58
C GLU A 52 -6.62 17.73 -8.17
N TYR A 53 -7.41 16.74 -7.77
CA TYR A 53 -8.79 16.94 -7.34
C TYR A 53 -8.94 17.10 -5.83
N SER A 54 -7.84 17.11 -5.11
CA SER A 54 -7.87 17.34 -3.66
C SER A 54 -8.25 18.80 -3.38
N ASN A 55 -9.10 19.00 -2.37
CA ASN A 55 -9.49 20.35 -1.95
C ASN A 55 -8.39 21.06 -1.18
N GLU A 56 -7.41 20.31 -0.69
CA GLU A 56 -6.30 20.84 0.08
C GLU A 56 -4.98 20.37 -0.51
N LYS A 57 -3.93 21.15 -0.24
CA LYS A 57 -2.59 20.76 -0.65
C LYS A 57 -2.14 19.59 0.21
N ILE A 58 -1.85 18.45 -0.40
CA ILE A 58 -1.42 17.26 0.32
C ILE A 58 0.05 16.93 0.00
N ASP A 59 0.69 16.25 0.95
CA ASP A 59 2.00 15.64 0.71
C ASP A 59 1.74 14.30 0.03
N VAL A 60 1.87 14.28 -1.29
CA VAL A 60 1.52 13.10 -2.10
C VAL A 60 2.37 11.90 -1.74
N ALA A 61 3.69 12.08 -1.57
CA ALA A 61 4.57 10.97 -1.22
C ALA A 61 4.21 10.35 0.12
N LYS A 62 3.93 11.18 1.12
CA LYS A 62 3.53 10.71 2.44
C LYS A 62 2.18 10.00 2.40
N THR A 63 1.23 10.56 1.67
CA THR A 63 -0.11 9.98 1.55
C THR A 63 -0.06 8.62 0.85
N MET A 64 0.73 8.50 -0.20
CA MET A 64 0.94 7.22 -0.88
C MET A 64 1.59 6.19 0.04
N ALA A 65 2.61 6.61 0.81
CA ALA A 65 3.27 5.71 1.75
C ALA A 65 2.30 5.21 2.80
N MET A 66 1.44 6.09 3.32
CA MET A 66 0.42 5.70 4.30
C MET A 66 -0.57 4.71 3.71
N ALA A 67 -0.99 4.91 2.45
CA ALA A 67 -1.89 3.98 1.78
C ALA A 67 -1.26 2.61 1.59
N LEU A 68 0.05 2.58 1.28
CA LEU A 68 0.77 1.32 1.06
C LEU A 68 0.87 0.46 2.31
N ILE A 69 0.81 1.07 3.50
CA ILE A 69 1.00 0.34 4.76
C ILE A 69 -0.23 0.35 5.68
N HIS A 70 -1.36 0.91 5.24
CA HIS A 70 -2.49 1.15 6.14
C HIS A 70 -3.12 -0.12 6.74
N ASP A 71 -2.95 -1.25 6.09
CA ASP A 71 -3.50 -2.53 6.55
C ASP A 71 -2.47 -3.40 7.29
N ILE A 72 -1.32 -2.84 7.61
CA ILE A 72 -0.28 -3.55 8.36
C ILE A 72 -0.60 -3.53 9.86
#